data_0670c5e9ad9ff49b0ba41ebc52764693
#
_entry.id   0670c5e9ad9ff49b0ba41ebc52764693
#
_cell.length_a   1.000
_cell.length_b   1.000
_cell.length_c   1.000
_cell.angle_alpha   90.00
_cell.angle_beta   90.00
_cell.angle_gamma   90.00
#
_symmetry.space_group_name_H-M   'P 1'
#
loop_
_entity.id
_entity.type
_entity.pdbx_description
1 polymer ?
#
loop_
_entity_poly.entity_id
_entity_poly.type
_entity_poly.pdbx_seq_one_letter_code
_entity_poly.pdbx_strand_id
1 'polypeptide(L)'
;MFRPALALALSALPAVAGEITSPADPAHLGAVDILAARVTIDGRTAVFQMTLSGTAGATDLAPAGALAGAPVHAYVWPTSLDPAAVGFEPATGILALVATAHPDFEDTPLYDEDADGSLVNDGWKWHSHWVVLTPTPDCGEGALAVRDIPAGATPRLPATWPGLPLLIDSPGYSPVLSGAEITLRVPLPAVTGLESASFDGVTAALRVNANLHAPLLCVTDVFDVASGELSLPGKVN
;
A
#
# COMPACT_ATOMS: atom_id res chain seq x y z
N MET A 1 14.29 -51.44 -23.74
CA MET A 1 14.14 -50.79 -22.44
C MET A 1 13.42 -49.48 -22.66
N PHE A 2 12.10 -49.45 -22.38
CA PHE A 2 11.29 -48.23 -22.48
C PHE A 2 11.30 -47.53 -21.10
N ARG A 3 11.74 -46.29 -21.04
CA ARG A 3 11.62 -45.43 -19.85
C ARG A 3 10.26 -44.70 -19.90
N PRO A 4 9.41 -44.82 -18.89
CA PRO A 4 8.19 -44.00 -18.81
C PRO A 4 8.59 -42.56 -18.50
N ALA A 5 8.11 -41.63 -19.33
CA ALA A 5 8.14 -40.19 -19.05
C ALA A 5 7.08 -39.89 -17.98
N LEU A 6 7.53 -39.41 -16.83
CA LEU A 6 6.66 -38.93 -15.77
C LEU A 6 6.14 -37.54 -16.16
N ALA A 7 4.90 -37.46 -16.59
CA ALA A 7 4.23 -36.18 -16.83
C ALA A 7 3.85 -35.54 -15.48
N LEU A 8 4.51 -34.46 -15.14
CA LEU A 8 4.14 -33.62 -14.00
C LEU A 8 2.86 -32.87 -14.41
N ALA A 9 1.73 -33.26 -13.83
CA ALA A 9 0.48 -32.52 -13.97
C ALA A 9 0.59 -31.28 -13.06
N LEU A 10 0.79 -30.10 -13.65
CA LEU A 10 0.56 -28.82 -12.95
C LEU A 10 -0.94 -28.72 -12.70
N SER A 11 -1.37 -28.89 -11.48
CA SER A 11 -2.72 -28.56 -11.03
C SER A 11 -2.84 -27.02 -10.96
N ALA A 12 -3.47 -26.41 -11.96
CA ALA A 12 -3.90 -25.03 -11.87
C ALA A 12 -4.93 -24.91 -10.73
N LEU A 13 -4.62 -24.12 -9.72
CA LEU A 13 -5.61 -23.73 -8.70
C LEU A 13 -6.71 -22.91 -9.42
N PRO A 14 -7.99 -23.06 -9.04
CA PRO A 14 -9.05 -22.25 -9.61
C PRO A 14 -8.79 -20.78 -9.29
N ALA A 15 -8.75 -19.93 -10.31
CA ALA A 15 -8.67 -18.49 -10.12
C ALA A 15 -9.93 -18.02 -9.38
N VAL A 16 -9.76 -17.32 -8.28
CA VAL A 16 -10.86 -16.64 -7.57
C VAL A 16 -11.28 -15.46 -8.43
N ALA A 17 -12.56 -15.33 -8.72
CA ALA A 17 -13.05 -14.21 -9.53
C ALA A 17 -12.63 -12.89 -8.84
N GLY A 18 -12.04 -11.95 -9.62
CA GLY A 18 -11.59 -10.66 -9.11
C GLY A 18 -10.17 -10.62 -8.52
N GLU A 19 -9.53 -11.77 -8.30
CA GLU A 19 -8.13 -11.86 -7.91
C GLU A 19 -7.20 -11.57 -9.10
N ILE A 20 -6.13 -10.83 -8.86
CA ILE A 20 -5.03 -10.66 -9.81
C ILE A 20 -3.96 -11.67 -9.45
N THR A 21 -3.47 -12.42 -10.43
CA THR A 21 -2.34 -13.35 -10.23
C THR A 21 -1.18 -12.94 -11.13
N SER A 22 0.04 -13.02 -10.60
CA SER A 22 1.29 -12.75 -11.31
C SER A 22 2.23 -13.96 -11.20
N PRO A 23 3.00 -14.29 -12.24
CA PRO A 23 4.08 -15.29 -12.11
C PRO A 23 5.21 -14.71 -11.24
N ALA A 24 5.87 -15.58 -10.47
CA ALA A 24 7.06 -15.17 -9.72
C ALA A 24 8.18 -14.71 -10.69
N ASP A 25 8.83 -13.60 -10.34
CA ASP A 25 10.03 -13.12 -11.04
C ASP A 25 11.28 -13.34 -10.16
N PRO A 26 12.17 -14.27 -10.53
CA PRO A 26 13.38 -14.55 -9.75
C PRO A 26 14.38 -13.39 -9.72
N ALA A 27 14.16 -12.32 -10.48
CA ALA A 27 14.97 -11.11 -10.42
C ALA A 27 14.56 -10.18 -9.27
N HIS A 28 13.34 -10.34 -8.74
CA HIS A 28 12.86 -9.58 -7.60
C HIS A 28 13.24 -10.25 -6.27
N LEU A 29 13.40 -9.43 -5.22
CA LEU A 29 13.43 -9.96 -3.86
C LEU A 29 12.05 -10.52 -3.53
N GLY A 30 11.99 -11.72 -2.93
CA GLY A 30 10.72 -12.39 -2.66
C GLY A 30 9.75 -11.58 -1.78
N ALA A 31 10.26 -10.69 -0.93
CA ALA A 31 9.43 -9.81 -0.10
C ALA A 31 8.71 -8.70 -0.88
N VAL A 32 9.03 -8.49 -2.15
CA VAL A 32 8.41 -7.48 -3.02
C VAL A 32 7.85 -8.06 -4.33
N ASP A 33 8.05 -9.34 -4.59
CA ASP A 33 7.59 -10.07 -5.77
C ASP A 33 6.16 -10.60 -5.52
N ILE A 34 5.19 -10.05 -6.23
CA ILE A 34 3.75 -10.30 -6.02
C ILE A 34 3.31 -11.53 -6.81
N LEU A 35 2.75 -12.52 -6.13
CA LEU A 35 2.10 -13.68 -6.76
C LEU A 35 0.60 -13.49 -6.93
N ALA A 36 -0.04 -12.77 -5.99
CA ALA A 36 -1.47 -12.48 -6.07
C ALA A 36 -1.83 -11.24 -5.26
N ALA A 37 -2.86 -10.52 -5.74
CA ALA A 37 -3.52 -9.46 -5.01
C ALA A 37 -5.03 -9.65 -5.08
N ARG A 38 -5.73 -9.50 -3.94
CA ARG A 38 -7.18 -9.66 -3.86
C ARG A 38 -7.81 -8.72 -2.84
N VAL A 39 -9.07 -8.39 -3.07
CA VAL A 39 -9.92 -7.68 -2.11
C VAL A 39 -11.26 -8.41 -2.05
N THR A 40 -11.62 -8.86 -0.85
CA THR A 40 -12.86 -9.60 -0.61
C THR A 40 -13.68 -8.95 0.49
N ILE A 41 -15.01 -9.19 0.50
CA ILE A 41 -15.90 -8.73 1.54
C ILE A 41 -16.28 -9.91 2.43
N ASP A 42 -15.96 -9.79 3.71
CA ASP A 42 -16.31 -10.74 4.78
C ASP A 42 -17.27 -10.03 5.76
N GLY A 43 -18.56 -10.23 5.57
CA GLY A 43 -19.61 -9.59 6.35
C GLY A 43 -19.59 -8.05 6.24
N ARG A 44 -19.10 -7.36 7.24
CA ARG A 44 -18.98 -5.88 7.25
C ARG A 44 -17.53 -5.40 7.14
N THR A 45 -16.64 -6.26 6.69
CA THR A 45 -15.20 -5.98 6.61
C THR A 45 -14.71 -6.28 5.20
N ALA A 46 -14.00 -5.35 4.61
CA ALA A 46 -13.20 -5.61 3.42
C ALA A 46 -11.83 -6.15 3.85
N VAL A 47 -11.37 -7.19 3.18
CA VAL A 47 -10.10 -7.85 3.42
C VAL A 47 -9.22 -7.65 2.20
N PHE A 48 -8.21 -6.81 2.34
CA PHE A 48 -7.18 -6.57 1.34
C PHE A 48 -6.03 -7.52 1.61
N GLN A 49 -5.63 -8.29 0.61
CA GLN A 49 -4.58 -9.30 0.75
C GLN A 49 -3.62 -9.23 -0.43
N MET A 50 -2.35 -9.49 -0.15
CA MET A 50 -1.30 -9.68 -1.14
C MET A 50 -0.49 -10.90 -0.74
N THR A 51 -0.21 -11.77 -1.71
CA THR A 51 0.66 -12.95 -1.55
C THR A 51 1.94 -12.71 -2.33
N LEU A 52 3.06 -12.93 -1.70
CA LEU A 52 4.41 -12.70 -2.22
C LEU A 52 5.13 -14.02 -2.49
N SER A 53 6.20 -14.00 -3.26
CA SER A 53 7.02 -15.20 -3.47
C SER A 53 7.95 -15.51 -2.29
N GLY A 54 8.17 -14.54 -1.39
CA GLY A 54 8.97 -14.68 -0.17
C GLY A 54 8.23 -14.22 1.07
N THR A 55 8.95 -13.94 2.15
CA THR A 55 8.37 -13.55 3.43
C THR A 55 7.94 -12.08 3.39
N ALA A 56 6.65 -11.83 3.68
CA ALA A 56 6.10 -10.47 3.78
C ALA A 56 6.80 -9.67 4.89
N GLY A 57 7.15 -8.43 4.59
CA GLY A 57 7.86 -7.54 5.51
C GLY A 57 9.35 -7.81 5.69
N ALA A 58 9.91 -8.84 5.05
CA ALA A 58 11.36 -9.10 5.08
C ALA A 58 12.10 -8.18 4.11
N THR A 59 12.02 -6.87 4.40
CA THR A 59 12.71 -5.82 3.66
C THR A 59 13.76 -5.18 4.55
N ASP A 60 15.00 -5.08 4.06
CA ASP A 60 16.10 -4.44 4.78
C ASP A 60 15.93 -2.91 4.74
N LEU A 61 15.09 -2.38 5.62
CA LEU A 61 15.00 -0.96 5.86
C LEU A 61 16.18 -0.54 6.75
N ALA A 62 17.22 0.01 6.15
CA ALA A 62 18.32 0.55 6.95
C ALA A 62 17.85 1.77 7.76
N PRO A 63 18.21 1.89 9.07
CA PRO A 63 17.90 3.06 9.86
C PRO A 63 18.42 4.32 9.17
N ALA A 64 17.53 5.25 8.85
CA ALA A 64 17.92 6.60 8.45
C ALA A 64 18.01 7.45 9.72
N GLY A 65 19.19 7.99 10.04
CA GLY A 65 19.40 8.80 11.24
C GLY A 65 18.68 10.16 11.20
N ALA A 66 17.95 10.48 10.13
CA ALA A 66 17.17 11.70 9.95
C ALA A 66 15.92 11.41 9.15
N LEU A 67 14.85 12.18 9.41
CA LEU A 67 13.60 12.13 8.62
C LEU A 67 13.87 12.35 7.13
N ALA A 68 14.64 13.40 6.80
CA ALA A 68 14.99 13.70 5.42
C ALA A 68 15.83 12.59 4.79
N GLY A 69 15.34 12.00 3.72
CA GLY A 69 15.95 10.87 3.02
C GLY A 69 15.55 9.50 3.58
N ALA A 70 14.71 9.44 4.62
CA ALA A 70 14.24 8.19 5.18
C ALA A 70 13.50 7.36 4.11
N PRO A 71 13.82 6.07 3.98
CA PRO A 71 13.09 5.16 3.10
C PRO A 71 11.76 4.77 3.74
N VAL A 72 10.75 4.59 2.91
CA VAL A 72 9.45 4.02 3.28
C VAL A 72 9.18 2.86 2.36
N HIS A 73 8.93 1.67 2.88
CA HIS A 73 8.50 0.53 2.09
C HIS A 73 6.99 0.36 2.18
N ALA A 74 6.36 -0.02 1.09
CA ALA A 74 4.91 -0.09 1.00
C ALA A 74 4.41 -1.29 0.20
N TYR A 75 3.36 -1.93 0.74
CA TYR A 75 2.41 -2.77 0.01
C TYR A 75 1.18 -1.92 -0.27
N VAL A 76 0.84 -1.74 -1.52
CA VAL A 76 -0.12 -0.73 -1.99
C VAL A 76 -1.24 -1.39 -2.76
N TRP A 77 -2.48 -1.01 -2.47
CA TRP A 77 -3.66 -1.33 -3.26
C TRP A 77 -4.23 -0.03 -3.85
N PRO A 78 -3.77 0.39 -5.04
CA PRO A 78 -4.42 1.49 -5.77
C PRO A 78 -5.84 1.08 -6.15
N THR A 79 -6.78 2.01 -6.09
CA THR A 79 -8.20 1.75 -6.34
C THR A 79 -8.79 2.70 -7.37
N SER A 80 -9.94 2.34 -7.93
CA SER A 80 -10.76 3.23 -8.76
C SER A 80 -11.70 4.12 -7.95
N LEU A 81 -11.60 4.10 -6.61
CA LEU A 81 -12.42 4.95 -5.75
C LEU A 81 -12.00 6.42 -5.87
N ASP A 82 -12.99 7.31 -5.81
CA ASP A 82 -12.73 8.72 -5.57
C ASP A 82 -12.20 8.91 -4.14
N PRO A 83 -11.22 9.78 -3.89
CA PRO A 83 -10.71 10.10 -2.55
C PRO A 83 -11.79 10.46 -1.52
N ALA A 84 -12.92 10.99 -1.95
CA ALA A 84 -14.06 11.26 -1.09
C ALA A 84 -14.66 10.00 -0.43
N ALA A 85 -14.37 8.81 -0.95
CA ALA A 85 -14.83 7.54 -0.38
C ALA A 85 -14.36 7.32 1.05
N VAL A 86 -13.22 7.90 1.43
CA VAL A 86 -12.64 7.84 2.78
C VAL A 86 -12.58 9.20 3.48
N GLY A 87 -13.15 10.26 2.88
CA GLY A 87 -13.30 11.56 3.50
C GLY A 87 -12.36 12.66 3.02
N PHE A 88 -11.50 12.42 2.04
CA PHE A 88 -10.72 13.48 1.39
C PHE A 88 -11.56 14.38 0.47
N GLU A 89 -10.95 15.45 -0.01
CA GLU A 89 -11.52 16.28 -1.08
C GLU A 89 -11.68 15.42 -2.35
N PRO A 90 -12.85 15.47 -3.05
CA PRO A 90 -13.09 14.67 -4.24
C PRO A 90 -12.17 15.03 -5.41
N ALA A 91 -11.95 14.08 -6.31
CA ALA A 91 -11.19 14.24 -7.56
C ALA A 91 -9.76 14.77 -7.37
N THR A 92 -9.13 14.43 -6.24
CA THR A 92 -7.79 14.92 -5.90
C THR A 92 -6.64 14.01 -6.32
N GLY A 93 -6.90 12.83 -6.87
CA GLY A 93 -5.89 11.89 -7.34
C GLY A 93 -6.33 10.45 -7.25
N ILE A 94 -5.36 9.54 -7.21
CA ILE A 94 -5.57 8.09 -7.10
C ILE A 94 -5.63 7.72 -5.62
N LEU A 95 -6.76 7.20 -5.15
CA LEU A 95 -6.88 6.70 -3.79
C LEU A 95 -6.25 5.30 -3.68
N ALA A 96 -5.34 5.12 -2.74
CA ALA A 96 -4.71 3.84 -2.45
C ALA A 96 -4.74 3.52 -0.96
N LEU A 97 -5.04 2.26 -0.61
CA LEU A 97 -4.74 1.72 0.71
C LEU A 97 -3.30 1.24 0.72
N VAL A 98 -2.55 1.58 1.76
CA VAL A 98 -1.16 1.16 1.88
C VAL A 98 -0.91 0.54 3.25
N ALA A 99 -0.03 -0.47 3.29
CA ALA A 99 0.67 -0.88 4.49
C ALA A 99 2.13 -0.45 4.35
N THR A 100 2.64 0.32 5.30
CA THR A 100 3.98 0.89 5.27
C THR A 100 4.80 0.49 6.49
N ALA A 101 6.12 0.50 6.31
CA ALA A 101 7.08 0.54 7.39
C ALA A 101 8.18 1.55 7.04
N HIS A 102 8.66 2.27 8.01
CA HIS A 102 9.67 3.31 7.87
C HIS A 102 10.45 3.49 9.18
N PRO A 103 11.60 4.18 9.18
CA PRO A 103 12.24 4.62 10.41
C PRO A 103 11.30 5.49 11.24
N ASP A 104 11.53 5.49 12.55
CA ASP A 104 10.71 6.19 13.51
C ASP A 104 10.66 7.71 13.25
N PHE A 105 9.48 8.23 12.95
CA PHE A 105 9.12 9.64 12.91
C PHE A 105 7.58 9.75 13.02
N GLU A 106 7.11 10.79 13.68
CA GLU A 106 5.68 10.97 13.98
C GLU A 106 4.85 11.19 12.72
N ASP A 107 4.33 10.13 12.14
CA ASP A 107 3.39 10.16 11.01
C ASP A 107 2.02 9.59 11.38
N THR A 108 1.91 8.87 12.50
CA THR A 108 0.66 8.30 13.00
C THR A 108 0.34 8.75 14.44
N PRO A 109 0.22 10.07 14.73
CA PRO A 109 0.07 10.58 16.09
C PRO A 109 -1.20 10.13 16.82
N LEU A 110 -2.13 9.47 16.12
CA LEU A 110 -3.37 8.96 16.71
C LEU A 110 -3.32 7.45 16.99
N TYR A 111 -2.21 6.77 16.66
CA TYR A 111 -2.11 5.32 16.76
C TYR A 111 -0.77 4.90 17.38
N ASP A 112 -0.83 4.08 18.39
CA ASP A 112 0.27 3.44 19.11
C ASP A 112 0.34 1.99 18.59
N GLU A 113 1.24 1.73 17.60
CA GLU A 113 1.30 0.45 16.88
C GLU A 113 1.78 -0.70 17.76
N ASP A 114 2.49 -0.41 18.87
CA ASP A 114 2.98 -1.45 19.78
C ASP A 114 2.30 -1.46 21.15
N ALA A 115 1.38 -0.54 21.39
CA ALA A 115 0.63 -0.40 22.62
C ALA A 115 1.52 -0.19 23.87
N ASP A 116 2.64 0.51 23.73
CA ASP A 116 3.53 0.84 24.83
C ASP A 116 3.21 2.20 25.51
N GLY A 117 2.26 2.96 24.95
CA GLY A 117 1.84 4.26 25.44
C GLY A 117 2.62 5.44 24.83
N SER A 118 3.52 5.19 23.88
CA SER A 118 4.26 6.19 23.13
C SER A 118 3.80 6.18 21.67
N LEU A 119 3.47 7.35 21.11
CA LEU A 119 3.09 7.49 19.70
C LEU A 119 4.30 7.80 18.79
N VAL A 120 5.54 7.80 19.34
CA VAL A 120 6.73 8.31 18.65
C VAL A 120 7.87 7.29 18.56
N ASN A 121 7.62 6.04 18.91
CA ASN A 121 8.61 4.96 18.88
C ASN A 121 8.18 3.74 18.08
N ASP A 122 7.14 3.88 17.28
CA ASP A 122 6.50 2.82 16.50
C ASP A 122 7.12 2.63 15.10
N GLY A 123 8.14 3.37 14.76
CA GLY A 123 8.89 3.22 13.52
C GLY A 123 9.32 1.77 13.32
N TRP A 124 9.40 1.28 12.10
CA TRP A 124 9.65 -0.11 11.71
C TRP A 124 8.46 -1.05 11.83
N LYS A 125 7.39 -0.66 12.50
CA LYS A 125 6.18 -1.45 12.53
C LYS A 125 5.36 -1.20 11.29
N TRP A 126 4.83 -2.27 10.74
CA TRP A 126 3.90 -2.17 9.62
C TRP A 126 2.57 -1.60 10.12
N HIS A 127 2.18 -0.47 9.54
CA HIS A 127 0.92 0.23 9.83
C HIS A 127 0.24 0.66 8.52
N SER A 128 -0.95 1.21 8.59
CA SER A 128 -1.75 1.47 7.40
C SER A 128 -2.12 2.93 7.22
N HIS A 129 -2.19 3.34 5.94
CA HIS A 129 -2.69 4.64 5.54
C HIS A 129 -3.64 4.51 4.36
N TRP A 130 -4.59 5.44 4.26
CA TRP A 130 -5.13 5.84 2.97
C TRP A 130 -4.31 7.01 2.45
N VAL A 131 -3.88 6.94 1.21
CA VAL A 131 -3.11 8.01 0.57
C VAL A 131 -3.76 8.41 -0.74
N VAL A 132 -3.61 9.68 -1.12
CA VAL A 132 -3.95 10.16 -2.45
C VAL A 132 -2.66 10.39 -3.23
N LEU A 133 -2.47 9.61 -4.29
CA LEU A 133 -1.29 9.71 -5.16
C LEU A 133 -1.59 10.64 -6.34
N THR A 134 -0.59 11.42 -6.74
CA THR A 134 -0.67 12.32 -7.89
C THR A 134 0.64 12.30 -8.68
N PRO A 135 0.59 12.36 -10.03
CA PRO A 135 1.78 12.56 -10.84
C PRO A 135 2.42 13.91 -10.51
N THR A 136 3.75 13.91 -10.39
CA THR A 136 4.51 15.14 -10.20
C THR A 136 5.90 15.03 -10.82
N PRO A 137 6.35 16.04 -11.58
CA PRO A 137 7.70 16.07 -12.12
C PRO A 137 8.77 16.31 -11.04
N ASP A 138 8.37 16.83 -9.86
CA ASP A 138 9.30 17.13 -8.75
C ASP A 138 9.93 15.87 -8.16
N CYS A 139 9.30 14.72 -8.34
CA CYS A 139 9.82 13.42 -7.92
C CYS A 139 10.52 12.64 -9.06
N GLY A 140 10.56 13.18 -10.27
CA GLY A 140 11.11 12.57 -11.47
C GLY A 140 10.08 12.40 -12.59
N GLU A 141 10.54 12.09 -13.79
CA GLU A 141 9.66 11.89 -14.95
C GLU A 141 8.75 10.67 -14.74
N GLY A 142 7.44 10.89 -14.83
CA GLY A 142 6.42 9.85 -14.62
C GLY A 142 6.22 9.41 -13.16
N ALA A 143 6.93 10.02 -12.21
CA ALA A 143 6.84 9.65 -10.81
C ALA A 143 5.53 10.12 -10.16
N LEU A 144 5.12 9.40 -9.12
CA LEU A 144 4.02 9.76 -8.23
C LEU A 144 4.56 10.28 -6.89
N ALA A 145 3.75 11.11 -6.25
CA ALA A 145 3.94 11.48 -4.85
C ALA A 145 2.63 11.35 -4.09
N VAL A 146 2.70 11.24 -2.77
CA VAL A 146 1.54 11.53 -1.92
C VAL A 146 1.23 13.02 -2.06
N ARG A 147 -0.04 13.34 -2.39
CA ARG A 147 -0.45 14.70 -2.76
C ARG A 147 -0.24 15.68 -1.63
N ASP A 148 0.49 16.74 -1.92
CA ASP A 148 0.74 17.85 -1.02
C ASP A 148 -0.53 18.69 -0.76
N ILE A 149 -0.63 19.23 0.46
CA ILE A 149 -1.59 20.27 0.84
C ILE A 149 -0.83 21.60 0.81
N PRO A 150 -1.04 22.46 -0.19
CA PRO A 150 -0.33 23.72 -0.27
C PRO A 150 -0.57 24.62 0.94
N ALA A 151 0.41 25.42 1.31
CA ALA A 151 0.30 26.33 2.44
C ALA A 151 -0.95 27.24 2.30
N GLY A 152 -1.77 27.26 3.34
CA GLY A 152 -3.03 28.03 3.39
C GLY A 152 -4.23 27.35 2.73
N ALA A 153 -4.07 26.19 2.09
CA ALA A 153 -5.19 25.39 1.61
C ALA A 153 -5.90 24.67 2.78
N THR A 154 -7.21 24.52 2.64
CA THR A 154 -8.07 23.87 3.64
C THR A 154 -8.97 22.83 2.94
N PRO A 155 -8.41 21.75 2.39
CA PRO A 155 -9.21 20.70 1.76
C PRO A 155 -10.04 19.94 2.81
N ARG A 156 -11.04 19.19 2.34
CA ARG A 156 -11.70 18.21 3.19
C ARG A 156 -10.73 17.06 3.50
N LEU A 157 -10.66 16.66 4.78
CA LEU A 157 -9.77 15.64 5.30
C LEU A 157 -10.54 14.63 6.14
N PRO A 158 -10.11 13.35 6.19
CA PRO A 158 -10.62 12.34 7.11
C PRO A 158 -10.45 12.75 8.59
N ALA A 159 -11.26 12.14 9.47
CA ALA A 159 -11.17 12.42 10.90
C ALA A 159 -9.87 11.93 11.55
N THR A 160 -9.19 10.98 10.92
CA THR A 160 -7.92 10.37 11.35
C THR A 160 -6.72 10.92 10.58
N TRP A 161 -6.86 12.11 9.97
CA TRP A 161 -5.73 12.82 9.36
C TRP A 161 -4.66 13.17 10.40
N PRO A 162 -3.37 12.77 10.21
CA PRO A 162 -2.32 12.88 11.22
C PRO A 162 -1.74 14.29 11.39
N GLY A 163 -2.23 15.30 10.66
CA GLY A 163 -1.73 16.67 10.78
C GLY A 163 -0.57 17.01 9.84
N LEU A 164 -0.13 16.08 9.00
CA LEU A 164 0.90 16.33 7.99
C LEU A 164 0.31 17.11 6.79
N PRO A 165 1.08 17.96 6.09
CA PRO A 165 0.59 18.72 4.93
C PRO A 165 0.46 17.84 3.68
N LEU A 166 -0.14 16.68 3.83
CA LEU A 166 -0.36 15.65 2.80
C LEU A 166 -1.79 15.14 2.85
N LEU A 167 -2.29 14.66 1.71
CA LEU A 167 -3.51 13.85 1.68
C LEU A 167 -3.15 12.40 2.06
N ILE A 168 -2.91 12.21 3.35
CA ILE A 168 -2.67 10.94 4.03
C ILE A 168 -3.66 10.81 5.19
N ASP A 169 -4.11 9.61 5.48
CA ASP A 169 -4.98 9.29 6.62
C ASP A 169 -4.39 8.13 7.40
N SER A 170 -4.48 8.16 8.72
CA SER A 170 -3.94 7.14 9.63
C SER A 170 -5.08 6.45 10.39
N PRO A 171 -5.86 5.56 9.73
CA PRO A 171 -7.07 4.98 10.32
C PRO A 171 -6.81 3.88 11.36
N GLY A 172 -5.55 3.50 11.60
CA GLY A 172 -5.16 2.50 12.59
C GLY A 172 -5.55 1.06 12.21
N TYR A 173 -5.66 0.72 10.92
CA TYR A 173 -5.86 -0.67 10.52
C TYR A 173 -4.54 -1.42 10.63
N SER A 174 -4.43 -2.34 11.61
CA SER A 174 -3.20 -3.10 11.81
C SER A 174 -3.00 -4.15 10.73
N PRO A 175 -1.91 -4.08 9.94
CA PRO A 175 -1.56 -5.12 9.00
C PRO A 175 -1.17 -6.41 9.72
N VAL A 176 -1.58 -7.55 9.15
CA VAL A 176 -1.14 -8.87 9.60
C VAL A 176 -0.21 -9.46 8.54
N LEU A 177 1.06 -9.64 8.90
CA LEU A 177 2.07 -10.28 8.06
C LEU A 177 2.29 -11.70 8.57
N SER A 178 2.11 -12.70 7.71
CA SER A 178 2.24 -14.11 8.07
C SER A 178 2.80 -14.93 6.90
N GLY A 179 4.03 -15.39 7.03
CA GLY A 179 4.72 -16.08 5.94
C GLY A 179 4.83 -15.18 4.72
N ALA A 180 4.26 -15.60 3.61
CA ALA A 180 4.27 -14.87 2.34
C ALA A 180 3.06 -13.92 2.17
N GLU A 181 2.20 -13.77 3.17
CA GLU A 181 0.95 -13.03 3.04
C GLU A 181 0.96 -11.76 3.90
N ILE A 182 0.42 -10.68 3.35
CA ILE A 182 0.02 -9.48 4.08
C ILE A 182 -1.49 -9.28 3.93
N THR A 183 -2.15 -8.98 5.06
CA THR A 183 -3.60 -8.78 5.14
C THR A 183 -3.92 -7.50 5.90
N LEU A 184 -4.80 -6.66 5.31
CA LEU A 184 -5.43 -5.53 5.97
C LEU A 184 -6.94 -5.74 6.05
N ARG A 185 -7.55 -5.42 7.19
CA ARG A 185 -8.99 -5.49 7.43
C ARG A 185 -9.56 -4.10 7.62
N VAL A 186 -10.47 -3.71 6.72
CA VAL A 186 -11.06 -2.37 6.65
C VAL A 186 -12.57 -2.47 6.91
N PRO A 187 -13.12 -1.79 7.91
CA PRO A 187 -14.57 -1.74 8.12
C PRO A 187 -15.29 -1.12 6.91
N LEU A 188 -16.27 -1.81 6.33
CA LEU A 188 -17.02 -1.29 5.17
C LEU A 188 -17.66 0.08 5.40
N PRO A 189 -18.21 0.41 6.60
CA PRO A 189 -18.75 1.75 6.85
C PRO A 189 -17.73 2.89 6.76
N ALA A 190 -16.42 2.57 6.78
CA ALA A 190 -15.35 3.57 6.66
C ALA A 190 -15.01 3.90 5.20
N VAL A 191 -15.51 3.12 4.21
CA VAL A 191 -15.17 3.29 2.79
C VAL A 191 -16.42 3.20 1.94
N THR A 192 -16.81 4.28 1.28
CA THR A 192 -18.01 4.31 0.46
C THR A 192 -17.73 3.74 -0.94
N GLY A 193 -18.59 2.84 -1.41
CA GLY A 193 -18.59 2.33 -2.80
C GLY A 193 -17.51 1.29 -3.09
N LEU A 194 -16.89 0.72 -2.06
CA LEU A 194 -15.82 -0.27 -2.22
C LEU A 194 -16.29 -1.52 -2.98
N GLU A 195 -17.54 -1.95 -2.80
CA GLU A 195 -18.12 -3.15 -3.43
C GLU A 195 -18.12 -3.11 -4.96
N SER A 196 -18.03 -1.91 -5.55
CA SER A 196 -17.97 -1.71 -6.99
C SER A 196 -16.60 -1.30 -7.50
N ALA A 197 -15.62 -1.22 -6.62
CA ALA A 197 -14.29 -0.73 -6.95
C ALA A 197 -13.48 -1.75 -7.76
N SER A 198 -12.56 -1.21 -8.54
CA SER A 198 -11.44 -1.94 -9.12
C SER A 198 -10.18 -1.63 -8.33
N PHE A 199 -9.21 -2.54 -8.36
CA PHE A 199 -7.94 -2.36 -7.66
C PHE A 199 -6.78 -3.02 -8.42
N ASP A 200 -5.56 -2.72 -7.99
CA ASP A 200 -4.35 -3.44 -8.34
C ASP A 200 -3.55 -3.75 -7.08
N GLY A 201 -2.44 -4.45 -7.21
CA GLY A 201 -1.45 -4.69 -6.17
C GLY A 201 -0.10 -4.13 -6.60
N VAL A 202 0.57 -3.41 -5.72
CA VAL A 202 1.88 -2.80 -6.01
C VAL A 202 2.79 -2.94 -4.80
N THR A 203 4.06 -3.24 -5.04
CA THR A 203 5.11 -3.10 -4.04
C THR A 203 6.02 -1.94 -4.44
N ALA A 204 6.27 -1.02 -3.52
CA ALA A 204 6.96 0.22 -3.80
C ALA A 204 7.85 0.68 -2.64
N ALA A 205 8.81 1.53 -2.97
CA ALA A 205 9.51 2.36 -2.01
C ALA A 205 9.18 3.84 -2.23
N LEU A 206 9.14 4.57 -1.14
CA LEU A 206 9.03 6.02 -1.14
C LEU A 206 10.23 6.59 -0.37
N ARG A 207 10.47 7.88 -0.55
CA ARG A 207 11.47 8.63 0.19
C ARG A 207 10.86 9.91 0.76
N VAL A 208 11.21 10.19 2.00
CA VAL A 208 10.85 11.44 2.67
C VAL A 208 11.79 12.56 2.21
N ASN A 209 11.25 13.66 1.73
CA ASN A 209 12.05 14.84 1.40
C ASN A 209 12.23 15.75 2.62
N ALA A 210 13.35 16.50 2.64
CA ALA A 210 13.64 17.47 3.71
C ALA A 210 12.65 18.65 3.75
N ASN A 211 12.02 18.96 2.62
CA ASN A 211 11.04 20.04 2.51
C ASN A 211 9.65 19.45 2.46
N LEU A 212 8.76 19.87 3.36
CA LEU A 212 7.39 19.39 3.47
C LEU A 212 6.55 19.60 2.21
N HIS A 213 6.89 20.56 1.37
CA HIS A 213 6.15 20.93 0.16
C HIS A 213 6.92 20.67 -1.15
N ALA A 214 7.97 19.80 -1.13
CA ALA A 214 8.81 19.57 -2.28
C ALA A 214 8.75 18.18 -2.97
N PRO A 215 7.63 17.45 -3.15
CA PRO A 215 6.65 16.97 -2.16
C PRO A 215 7.30 16.17 -1.02
N LEU A 216 6.66 16.09 0.14
CA LEU A 216 7.23 15.39 1.30
C LEU A 216 7.53 13.92 1.01
N LEU A 217 6.61 13.20 0.37
CA LEU A 217 6.73 11.77 0.04
C LEU A 217 6.72 11.54 -1.46
N CYS A 218 7.86 11.19 -2.02
CA CYS A 218 8.01 10.76 -3.41
C CYS A 218 8.08 9.25 -3.53
N VAL A 219 7.37 8.66 -4.49
CA VAL A 219 7.60 7.28 -4.91
C VAL A 219 8.94 7.23 -5.65
N THR A 220 9.89 6.48 -5.14
CA THR A 220 11.25 6.37 -5.72
C THR A 220 11.41 5.13 -6.56
N ASP A 221 10.77 4.04 -6.17
CA ASP A 221 10.83 2.76 -6.85
C ASP A 221 9.46 2.07 -6.85
N VAL A 222 9.11 1.45 -7.96
CA VAL A 222 8.05 0.45 -8.05
C VAL A 222 8.74 -0.88 -8.31
N PHE A 223 8.69 -1.79 -7.35
CA PHE A 223 9.38 -3.08 -7.45
C PHE A 223 8.58 -4.06 -8.30
N ASP A 224 7.26 -4.12 -8.07
CA ASP A 224 6.36 -5.00 -8.79
C ASP A 224 4.94 -4.45 -8.85
N VAL A 225 4.21 -4.83 -9.90
CA VAL A 225 2.79 -4.52 -10.14
C VAL A 225 2.07 -5.80 -10.51
N ALA A 226 1.10 -6.23 -9.74
CA ALA A 226 0.41 -7.51 -9.91
C ALA A 226 -0.23 -7.67 -11.30
N SER A 227 -0.77 -6.60 -11.90
CA SER A 227 -1.29 -6.62 -13.27
C SER A 227 -0.20 -6.44 -14.36
N GLY A 228 1.00 -6.03 -13.98
CA GLY A 228 2.10 -5.66 -14.89
C GLY A 228 2.02 -4.24 -15.44
N GLU A 229 0.88 -3.55 -15.37
CA GLU A 229 0.68 -2.25 -16.05
C GLU A 229 -0.19 -1.23 -15.30
N LEU A 230 -0.53 -1.51 -14.05
CA LEU A 230 -1.37 -0.66 -13.19
C LEU A 230 -2.77 -0.35 -13.78
N SER A 231 -3.37 -1.30 -14.47
CA SER A 231 -4.66 -1.11 -15.16
C SER A 231 -5.89 -1.33 -14.26
N LEU A 232 -5.69 -1.66 -12.98
CA LEU A 232 -6.72 -1.95 -11.97
C LEU A 232 -7.70 -3.05 -12.43
N PRO A 233 -7.23 -4.24 -12.88
CA PRO A 233 -8.12 -5.29 -13.37
C PRO A 233 -8.85 -6.03 -12.26
N GLY A 234 -8.36 -5.97 -11.02
CA GLY A 234 -8.97 -6.61 -9.86
C GLY A 234 -10.36 -6.07 -9.56
N LYS A 235 -11.25 -6.94 -9.07
CA LYS A 235 -12.60 -6.59 -8.64
C LYS A 235 -12.83 -7.04 -7.22
N VAL A 236 -13.48 -6.20 -6.43
CA VAL A 236 -13.89 -6.55 -5.08
C VAL A 236 -14.97 -7.63 -5.12
N ASN A 237 -14.83 -8.68 -4.30
CA ASN A 237 -15.73 -9.84 -4.24
C ASN A 237 -16.37 -10.01 -2.86
#